data_8c5cea68e3aad7fdab5e05db72beb166
#
_entry.id   8c5cea68e3aad7fdab5e05db72beb166
#
_cell.length_a   1.000
_cell.length_b   1.000
_cell.length_c   1.000
_cell.angle_alpha   90.00
_cell.angle_beta   90.00
_cell.angle_gamma   90.00
#
_symmetry.space_group_name_H-M   'P 1'
#
loop_
_entity.id
_entity.type
_entity.pdbx_description
1 polymer ?
#
loop_
_entity_poly.entity_id
_entity_poly.type
_entity_poly.pdbx_seq_one_letter_code
_entity_poly.pdbx_strand_id
1 'polypeptide(L)'
;IKAIWIDSTLAEFNLILKDEIARYGMPNIFGPVVNIIGQRLTGIDPSDLSPAYKLTSSQSYFITHGQKDKRVPAHHFEFFQNYINKKNIDADFWLIPDAYHVDAMIKYPDEYSEKMKQFFEENLK
;
A
#
# COMPACT_ATOMS: atom_id res chain seq x y z
N ILE A 1 -1.12 17.75 7.34
CA ILE A 1 -2.01 16.56 7.27
C ILE A 1 -1.75 15.74 8.51
N LYS A 2 -2.80 15.42 9.31
CA LYS A 2 -2.71 14.66 10.56
C LYS A 2 -3.11 13.19 10.39
N ALA A 3 -4.06 12.91 9.49
CA ALA A 3 -4.63 11.58 9.28
C ALA A 3 -4.69 11.25 7.78
N ILE A 4 -4.38 10.00 7.43
CA ILE A 4 -4.34 9.52 6.05
C ILE A 4 -5.01 8.14 5.96
N TRP A 5 -5.97 8.01 5.03
CA TRP A 5 -6.60 6.74 4.67
C TRP A 5 -5.95 6.19 3.40
N ILE A 6 -5.49 4.95 3.45
CA ILE A 6 -4.79 4.26 2.35
C ILE A 6 -5.59 3.01 1.97
N ASP A 7 -6.04 2.95 0.72
CA ASP A 7 -6.81 1.82 0.22
C ASP A 7 -6.12 1.16 -0.98
N SER A 8 -5.90 -0.16 -0.90
CA SER A 8 -5.40 -1.02 -1.98
C SER A 8 -4.13 -0.48 -2.67
N THR A 9 -3.26 0.18 -1.91
CA THR A 9 -2.08 0.87 -2.43
C THR A 9 -0.85 -0.03 -2.42
N LEU A 10 0.02 0.12 -3.41
CA LEU A 10 1.36 -0.49 -3.37
C LEU A 10 2.16 0.08 -2.18
N ALA A 11 2.91 -0.77 -1.50
CA ALA A 11 3.73 -0.34 -0.37
C ALA A 11 5.15 0.07 -0.81
N GLU A 12 5.75 -0.74 -1.69
CA GLU A 12 7.15 -0.60 -2.10
C GLU A 12 7.28 -0.85 -3.61
N PHE A 13 8.01 0.02 -4.30
CA PHE A 13 8.08 0.02 -5.76
C PHE A 13 8.74 -1.24 -6.34
N ASN A 14 9.85 -1.72 -5.74
CA ASN A 14 10.50 -2.92 -6.24
C ASN A 14 9.64 -4.17 -6.05
N LEU A 15 8.80 -4.19 -5.02
CA LEU A 15 7.86 -5.28 -4.77
C LEU A 15 6.80 -5.34 -5.87
N ILE A 16 6.13 -4.22 -6.18
CA ILE A 16 5.14 -4.17 -7.27
C ILE A 16 5.77 -4.43 -8.63
N LEU A 17 7.01 -4.00 -8.85
CA LEU A 17 7.73 -4.29 -10.09
C LEU A 17 7.96 -5.79 -10.27
N LYS A 18 8.32 -6.52 -9.20
CA LYS A 18 8.43 -7.98 -9.25
C LYS A 18 7.09 -8.65 -9.56
N ASP A 19 6.00 -8.16 -8.95
CA ASP A 19 4.67 -8.68 -9.22
C ASP A 19 4.26 -8.47 -10.68
N GLU A 20 4.54 -7.30 -11.24
CA GLU A 20 4.25 -7.01 -12.66
C GLU A 20 5.10 -7.88 -13.61
N ILE A 21 6.40 -8.02 -13.35
CA ILE A 21 7.28 -8.89 -14.13
C ILE A 21 6.77 -10.34 -14.11
N ALA A 22 6.40 -10.85 -12.92
CA ALA A 22 5.84 -12.19 -12.78
C ALA A 22 4.49 -12.34 -13.50
N ARG A 23 3.63 -11.31 -13.47
CA ARG A 23 2.34 -11.31 -14.16
C ARG A 23 2.47 -11.45 -15.67
N TYR A 24 3.52 -10.88 -16.25
CA TYR A 24 3.84 -11.03 -17.68
C TYR A 24 4.64 -12.30 -17.99
N GLY A 25 4.84 -13.20 -17.02
CA GLY A 25 5.56 -14.45 -17.20
C GLY A 25 7.08 -14.27 -17.43
N MET A 26 7.63 -13.11 -17.08
CA MET A 26 9.05 -12.83 -17.22
C MET A 26 9.84 -13.29 -15.97
N PRO A 27 11.08 -13.78 -16.15
CA PRO A 27 11.95 -14.13 -15.03
C PRO A 27 12.27 -12.91 -14.14
N ASN A 28 12.32 -13.11 -12.82
CA ASN A 28 12.58 -12.05 -11.83
C ASN A 28 13.95 -11.36 -12.00
N ILE A 29 14.89 -11.97 -12.73
CA ILE A 29 16.20 -11.39 -13.05
C ILE A 29 16.09 -10.06 -13.81
N PHE A 30 14.97 -9.80 -14.48
CA PHE A 30 14.75 -8.55 -15.21
C PHE A 30 14.44 -7.36 -14.29
N GLY A 31 14.01 -7.57 -13.04
CA GLY A 31 13.69 -6.50 -12.10
C GLY A 31 14.82 -5.50 -11.88
N PRO A 32 16.03 -5.93 -11.51
CA PRO A 32 17.18 -5.02 -11.36
C PRO A 32 17.53 -4.26 -12.64
N VAL A 33 17.41 -4.90 -13.80
CA VAL A 33 17.70 -4.28 -15.10
C VAL A 33 16.70 -3.16 -15.40
N VAL A 34 15.40 -3.43 -15.20
CA VAL A 34 14.33 -2.43 -15.38
C VAL A 34 14.53 -1.24 -14.44
N ASN A 35 14.90 -1.49 -13.19
CA ASN A 35 15.19 -0.42 -12.22
C ASN A 35 16.37 0.45 -12.66
N ILE A 36 17.49 -0.14 -13.05
CA ILE A 36 18.68 0.61 -13.49
C ILE A 36 18.35 1.45 -14.71
N ILE A 37 17.68 0.89 -15.69
CA ILE A 37 17.30 1.61 -16.91
C ILE A 37 16.31 2.72 -16.57
N GLY A 38 15.27 2.42 -15.78
CA GLY A 38 14.27 3.39 -15.35
C GLY A 38 14.91 4.58 -14.62
N GLN A 39 15.77 4.31 -13.66
CA GLN A 39 16.49 5.35 -12.91
C GLN A 39 17.38 6.21 -13.83
N ARG A 40 18.10 5.60 -14.77
CA ARG A 40 18.94 6.34 -15.72
C ARG A 40 18.14 7.21 -16.69
N LEU A 41 16.96 6.75 -17.11
CA LEU A 41 16.11 7.50 -18.04
C LEU A 41 15.32 8.62 -17.37
N THR A 42 14.88 8.41 -16.14
CA THR A 42 14.00 9.34 -15.42
C THR A 42 14.72 10.19 -14.39
N GLY A 43 15.87 9.75 -13.91
CA GLY A 43 16.58 10.36 -12.77
C GLY A 43 15.89 10.12 -11.41
N ILE A 44 14.84 9.29 -11.36
CA ILE A 44 14.05 9.02 -10.14
C ILE A 44 14.55 7.73 -9.48
N ASP A 45 14.86 7.80 -8.19
CA ASP A 45 15.13 6.59 -7.39
C ASP A 45 13.82 5.84 -7.11
N PRO A 46 13.73 4.53 -7.39
CA PRO A 46 12.53 3.75 -7.10
C PRO A 46 12.07 3.81 -5.64
N SER A 47 12.97 3.97 -4.68
CA SER A 47 12.63 4.15 -3.26
C SER A 47 11.81 5.41 -3.01
N ASP A 48 12.01 6.46 -3.82
CA ASP A 48 11.21 7.69 -3.76
C ASP A 48 9.75 7.50 -4.20
N LEU A 49 9.50 6.44 -4.95
CA LEU A 49 8.15 6.04 -5.41
C LEU A 49 7.47 5.05 -4.46
N SER A 50 8.08 4.75 -3.31
CA SER A 50 7.59 3.75 -2.35
C SER A 50 6.83 4.42 -1.21
N PRO A 51 5.47 4.36 -1.18
CA PRO A 51 4.65 5.04 -0.18
C PRO A 51 4.99 4.66 1.26
N ALA A 52 5.32 3.40 1.52
CA ALA A 52 5.65 2.94 2.87
C ALA A 52 6.82 3.72 3.49
N TYR A 53 7.80 4.13 2.69
CA TYR A 53 8.97 4.88 3.18
C TYR A 53 8.70 6.36 3.44
N LYS A 54 7.52 6.85 3.04
CA LYS A 54 7.08 8.24 3.28
C LYS A 54 6.23 8.38 4.54
N LEU A 55 5.86 7.28 5.19
CA LEU A 55 5.09 7.31 6.43
C LEU A 55 5.92 7.89 7.57
N THR A 56 5.27 8.71 8.40
CA THR A 56 5.91 9.39 9.54
C THR A 56 5.13 9.15 10.84
N SER A 57 5.81 9.20 11.97
CA SER A 57 5.17 9.09 13.29
C SER A 57 4.38 10.33 13.73
N SER A 58 4.37 11.39 12.91
CA SER A 58 3.59 12.61 13.17
C SER A 58 2.18 12.56 12.57
N GLN A 59 1.80 11.45 11.96
CA GLN A 59 0.52 11.24 11.29
C GLN A 59 -0.06 9.90 11.74
N SER A 60 -1.39 9.81 11.77
CA SER A 60 -2.12 8.55 11.96
C SER A 60 -2.58 8.00 10.61
N TYR A 61 -2.55 6.69 10.47
CA TYR A 61 -2.89 6.02 9.22
C TYR A 61 -4.00 4.99 9.43
N PHE A 62 -4.86 4.84 8.43
CA PHE A 62 -5.74 3.69 8.30
C PHE A 62 -5.43 3.00 6.98
N ILE A 63 -5.09 1.72 7.03
CA ILE A 63 -4.71 0.95 5.84
C ILE A 63 -5.71 -0.17 5.62
N THR A 64 -6.42 -0.12 4.49
CA THR A 64 -7.35 -1.16 4.06
C THR A 64 -6.90 -1.81 2.76
N HIS A 65 -7.20 -3.10 2.62
CA HIS A 65 -6.80 -3.88 1.45
C HIS A 65 -7.71 -5.10 1.24
N GLY A 66 -7.95 -5.45 -0.01
CA GLY A 66 -8.64 -6.69 -0.36
C GLY A 66 -7.66 -7.88 -0.41
N GLN A 67 -7.94 -8.97 0.32
CA GLN A 67 -7.05 -10.15 0.31
C GLN A 67 -7.01 -10.84 -1.06
N LYS A 68 -8.07 -10.70 -1.88
CA LYS A 68 -8.13 -11.24 -3.23
C LYS A 68 -7.65 -10.25 -4.30
N ASP A 69 -7.02 -9.16 -3.91
CA ASP A 69 -6.47 -8.19 -4.83
C ASP A 69 -5.40 -8.83 -5.72
N LYS A 70 -5.66 -8.85 -7.03
CA LYS A 70 -4.74 -9.37 -8.05
C LYS A 70 -3.94 -8.28 -8.74
N ARG A 71 -4.31 -7.01 -8.52
CA ARG A 71 -3.61 -5.89 -9.10
C ARG A 71 -2.45 -5.44 -8.22
N VAL A 72 -2.74 -5.25 -6.94
CA VAL A 72 -1.75 -5.03 -5.90
C VAL A 72 -1.89 -6.17 -4.88
N PRO A 73 -1.07 -7.21 -4.94
CA PRO A 73 -1.22 -8.38 -4.08
C PRO A 73 -1.17 -8.05 -2.58
N ALA A 74 -1.86 -8.85 -1.76
CA ALA A 74 -2.03 -8.60 -0.33
C ALA A 74 -0.71 -8.54 0.46
N HIS A 75 0.41 -9.06 -0.08
CA HIS A 75 1.71 -8.91 0.56
C HIS A 75 2.20 -7.45 0.63
N HIS A 76 1.62 -6.53 -0.16
CA HIS A 76 1.85 -5.09 0.03
C HIS A 76 1.21 -4.58 1.33
N PHE A 77 0.03 -5.09 1.71
CA PHE A 77 -0.57 -4.79 3.00
C PHE A 77 0.31 -5.32 4.15
N GLU A 78 0.81 -6.55 4.05
CA GLU A 78 1.74 -7.13 5.02
C GLU A 78 3.04 -6.32 5.13
N PHE A 79 3.54 -5.79 4.00
CA PHE A 79 4.70 -4.91 3.99
C PHE A 79 4.44 -3.63 4.79
N PHE A 80 3.28 -2.98 4.60
CA PHE A 80 2.89 -1.83 5.40
C PHE A 80 2.84 -2.17 6.90
N GLN A 81 2.19 -3.26 7.28
CA GLN A 81 2.10 -3.69 8.68
C GLN A 81 3.49 -3.86 9.30
N ASN A 82 4.38 -4.59 8.62
CA ASN A 82 5.74 -4.83 9.10
C ASN A 82 6.55 -3.54 9.22
N TYR A 83 6.47 -2.66 8.23
CA TYR A 83 7.18 -1.38 8.23
C TYR A 83 6.70 -0.45 9.36
N ILE A 84 5.39 -0.31 9.50
CA ILE A 84 4.72 0.52 10.51
C ILE A 84 5.06 0.03 11.92
N ASN A 85 4.94 -1.27 12.17
CA ASN A 85 5.29 -1.87 13.46
C ASN A 85 6.77 -1.66 13.80
N LYS A 86 7.68 -1.84 12.84
CA LYS A 86 9.12 -1.62 13.02
C LYS A 86 9.46 -0.16 13.34
N LYS A 87 8.67 0.79 12.84
CA LYS A 87 8.89 2.23 13.00
C LYS A 87 8.08 2.84 14.14
N ASN A 88 7.23 2.06 14.84
CA ASN A 88 6.29 2.53 15.86
C ASN A 88 5.43 3.70 15.33
N ILE A 89 4.88 3.55 14.14
CA ILE A 89 3.95 4.52 13.53
C ILE A 89 2.54 4.16 13.97
N ASP A 90 1.71 5.16 14.25
CA ASP A 90 0.31 4.97 14.61
C ASP A 90 -0.53 4.61 13.38
N ALA A 91 -1.15 3.42 13.39
CA ALA A 91 -1.97 2.96 12.28
C ALA A 91 -2.97 1.87 12.66
N ASP A 92 -4.15 1.95 12.05
CA ASP A 92 -5.17 0.91 12.03
C ASP A 92 -5.13 0.13 10.71
N PHE A 93 -5.56 -1.14 10.76
CA PHE A 93 -5.50 -2.06 9.64
C PHE A 93 -6.81 -2.79 9.43
N TRP A 94 -7.24 -2.89 8.16
CA TRP A 94 -8.43 -3.66 7.79
C TRP A 94 -8.17 -4.46 6.50
N LEU A 95 -7.86 -5.75 6.64
CA LEU A 95 -7.74 -6.69 5.54
C LEU A 95 -9.08 -7.39 5.32
N ILE A 96 -9.63 -7.30 4.10
CA ILE A 96 -10.96 -7.82 3.76
C ILE A 96 -10.81 -9.12 2.98
N PRO A 97 -11.22 -10.27 3.55
CA PRO A 97 -10.89 -11.61 3.01
C PRO A 97 -11.43 -11.90 1.61
N ASP A 98 -12.54 -11.30 1.22
CA ASP A 98 -13.23 -11.56 -0.05
C ASP A 98 -13.24 -10.38 -1.03
N ALA A 99 -12.59 -9.25 -0.67
CA ALA A 99 -12.49 -8.08 -1.53
C ALA A 99 -11.34 -8.19 -2.54
N TYR A 100 -11.57 -7.62 -3.71
CA TYR A 100 -10.59 -7.40 -4.76
C TYR A 100 -9.99 -5.98 -4.68
N HIS A 101 -9.35 -5.51 -5.77
CA HIS A 101 -8.72 -4.20 -5.83
C HIS A 101 -9.76 -3.06 -5.70
N VAL A 102 -9.60 -2.20 -4.68
CA VAL A 102 -10.49 -1.05 -4.38
C VAL A 102 -11.97 -1.45 -4.28
N ASP A 103 -12.26 -2.66 -3.83
CA ASP A 103 -13.58 -3.28 -3.83
C ASP A 103 -14.31 -3.13 -2.48
N ALA A 104 -13.58 -2.70 -1.46
CA ALA A 104 -14.08 -2.57 -0.09
C ALA A 104 -15.32 -1.66 0.02
N MET A 105 -15.27 -0.49 -0.60
CA MET A 105 -16.35 0.49 -0.58
C MET A 105 -17.62 -0.02 -1.31
N ILE A 106 -17.46 -0.90 -2.30
CA ILE A 106 -18.57 -1.47 -3.07
C ILE A 106 -19.22 -2.62 -2.30
N LYS A 107 -18.41 -3.49 -1.68
CA LYS A 107 -18.90 -4.68 -0.97
C LYS A 107 -19.43 -4.37 0.43
N TYR A 108 -18.78 -3.43 1.11
CA TYR A 108 -19.05 -3.08 2.50
C TYR A 108 -19.25 -1.58 2.67
N PRO A 109 -20.20 -0.94 1.93
CA PRO A 109 -20.32 0.53 1.88
C PRO A 109 -20.56 1.16 3.25
N ASP A 110 -21.43 0.56 4.06
CA ASP A 110 -21.77 1.09 5.40
C ASP A 110 -20.58 0.95 6.35
N GLU A 111 -19.96 -0.23 6.43
CA GLU A 111 -18.81 -0.48 7.29
C GLU A 111 -17.60 0.38 6.86
N TYR A 112 -17.36 0.52 5.55
CA TYR A 112 -16.30 1.35 5.01
C TYR A 112 -16.47 2.82 5.40
N SER A 113 -17.71 3.33 5.24
CA SER A 113 -18.03 4.72 5.55
C SER A 113 -17.95 4.98 7.06
N GLU A 114 -18.42 4.06 7.89
CA GLU A 114 -18.38 4.18 9.35
C GLU A 114 -16.94 4.17 9.88
N LYS A 115 -16.11 3.22 9.43
CA LYS A 115 -14.68 3.17 9.79
C LYS A 115 -13.93 4.43 9.36
N MET A 116 -14.18 4.90 8.14
CA MET A 116 -13.55 6.12 7.63
C MET A 116 -13.95 7.34 8.47
N LYS A 117 -15.24 7.48 8.75
CA LYS A 117 -15.76 8.58 9.58
C LYS A 117 -15.14 8.55 10.98
N GLN A 118 -15.17 7.39 11.65
CA GLN A 118 -14.61 7.22 12.99
C GLN A 118 -13.12 7.57 13.00
N PHE A 119 -12.34 7.03 12.08
CA PHE A 119 -10.91 7.30 11.98
C PHE A 119 -10.59 8.80 11.87
N PHE A 120 -11.30 9.52 11.00
CA PHE A 120 -11.05 10.96 10.84
C PHE A 120 -11.58 11.78 12.03
N GLU A 121 -12.70 11.40 12.64
CA GLU A 121 -13.21 12.07 13.85
C GLU A 121 -12.25 11.93 15.03
N GLU A 122 -11.59 10.80 15.18
CA GLU A 122 -10.63 10.55 16.27
C GLU A 122 -9.29 11.29 16.06
N ASN A 123 -8.83 11.39 14.80
CA ASN A 123 -7.48 11.86 14.47
C ASN A 123 -7.39 13.31 13.98
N LEU A 124 -8.52 14.01 13.75
CA LEU A 124 -8.53 15.41 13.30
C LEU A 124 -8.87 16.42 14.41
N LYS A 125 -8.99 15.96 15.65
CA LYS A 125 -9.26 16.86 16.82
C LYS A 125 -8.06 17.70 17.18
#